data_1e74b6162e1e4a62d8128cf244aaaf0e
#
_entry.id   1e74b6162e1e4a62d8128cf244aaaf0e
#
_cell.length_a   1.000
_cell.length_b   1.000
_cell.length_c   1.000
_cell.angle_alpha   90.00
_cell.angle_beta   90.00
_cell.angle_gamma   90.00
#
_symmetry.space_group_name_H-M   'P 1'
#
loop_
_entity.id
_entity.type
_entity.pdbx_description
1 polymer ?
#
loop_
_entity_poly.entity_id
_entity_poly.type
_entity_poly.pdbx_seq_one_letter_code
_entity_poly.pdbx_strand_id
1 'polypeptide(L)'
;MTVKPETRLWKSFKKLLKDGEGYLVSRLESYVTPGFPDCLIFHNVTGFFTIELKIVQPNNKVKFSVFQRAWNTIYYIHGAPVYILVGGLGKGHVKLFHGAS
;
A
#
# COMPACT_ATOMS: atom_id res chain seq x y z
N MET A 1 16.55 -2.37 -19.10
CA MET A 1 15.58 -1.43 -18.51
C MET A 1 15.34 -1.80 -17.03
N THR A 2 15.61 -0.89 -16.14
CA THR A 2 15.42 -1.14 -14.71
C THR A 2 13.96 -0.97 -14.31
N VAL A 3 13.45 -1.93 -13.56
CA VAL A 3 12.09 -1.86 -13.02
C VAL A 3 12.10 -0.93 -11.81
N LYS A 4 11.14 -0.04 -11.74
CA LYS A 4 11.01 0.87 -10.59
C LYS A 4 10.83 0.08 -9.30
N PRO A 5 11.44 0.52 -8.17
CA PRO A 5 11.29 -0.18 -6.89
C PRO A 5 9.84 -0.38 -6.46
N GLU A 6 8.99 0.60 -6.68
CA GLU A 6 7.57 0.51 -6.35
C GLU A 6 6.87 -0.57 -7.19
N THR A 7 7.23 -0.73 -8.45
CA THR A 7 6.69 -1.78 -9.30
C THR A 7 7.13 -3.17 -8.81
N ARG A 8 8.38 -3.30 -8.36
CA ARG A 8 8.86 -4.56 -7.77
C ARG A 8 8.10 -4.89 -6.49
N LEU A 9 7.88 -3.89 -5.64
CA LEU A 9 7.10 -4.07 -4.41
C LEU A 9 5.70 -4.54 -4.73
N TRP A 10 5.05 -3.92 -5.71
CA TRP A 10 3.71 -4.33 -6.17
C TRP A 10 3.69 -5.77 -6.66
N LYS A 11 4.65 -6.16 -7.49
CA LYS A 11 4.72 -7.53 -8.02
C LYS A 11 4.93 -8.55 -6.92
N SER A 12 5.83 -8.28 -5.97
CA SER A 12 6.09 -9.16 -4.84
C SER A 12 4.87 -9.29 -3.95
N PHE A 13 4.19 -8.19 -3.65
CA PHE A 13 2.99 -8.15 -2.84
C PHE A 13 1.85 -8.93 -3.52
N LYS A 14 1.64 -8.70 -4.80
CA LYS A 14 0.61 -9.39 -5.59
C LYS A 14 0.83 -10.88 -5.59
N LYS A 15 2.08 -11.31 -5.77
CA LYS A 15 2.43 -12.74 -5.76
C LYS A 15 2.15 -13.35 -4.39
N LEU A 16 2.54 -12.66 -3.32
CA LEU A 16 2.31 -13.13 -1.95
C LEU A 16 0.82 -13.32 -1.66
N LEU A 17 -0.01 -12.38 -2.08
CA LEU A 17 -1.46 -12.48 -1.91
C LEU A 17 -2.09 -13.55 -2.78
N LYS A 18 -1.56 -13.74 -3.98
CA LYS A 18 -2.06 -14.78 -4.90
C LYS A 18 -1.77 -16.18 -4.36
N ASP A 19 -0.62 -16.35 -3.69
CA ASP A 19 -0.25 -17.62 -3.05
C ASP A 19 -1.06 -17.88 -1.78
N GLY A 20 -1.68 -16.83 -1.20
CA GLY A 20 -2.60 -16.95 -0.08
C GLY A 20 -4.03 -17.19 -0.54
N GLU A 21 -4.79 -17.96 0.23
CA GLU A 21 -6.17 -18.25 -0.11
C GLU A 21 -7.11 -17.10 0.27
N GLY A 22 -8.09 -16.85 -0.58
CA GLY A 22 -9.19 -15.94 -0.29
C GLY A 22 -8.92 -14.46 -0.54
N TYR A 23 -7.82 -14.11 -1.22
CA TYR A 23 -7.51 -12.73 -1.55
C TYR A 23 -7.87 -12.39 -2.99
N LEU A 24 -8.50 -11.22 -3.16
CA LEU A 24 -8.70 -10.58 -4.46
C LEU A 24 -7.97 -9.24 -4.42
N VAL A 25 -7.18 -8.95 -5.44
CA VAL A 25 -6.32 -7.76 -5.47
C VAL A 25 -6.62 -6.94 -6.71
N SER A 26 -6.89 -5.64 -6.52
CA SER A 26 -7.07 -4.69 -7.61
C SER A 26 -6.08 -3.55 -7.47
N ARG A 27 -5.31 -3.29 -8.52
CA ARG A 27 -4.48 -2.10 -8.61
C ARG A 27 -5.37 -0.92 -8.97
N LEU A 28 -5.32 0.13 -8.15
CA LEU A 28 -6.10 1.34 -8.39
C LEU A 28 -5.20 2.39 -9.02
N GLU A 29 -5.69 2.99 -10.09
CA GLU A 29 -5.05 4.13 -10.71
C GLU A 29 -6.10 5.22 -10.84
N SER A 30 -6.05 6.22 -9.96
CA SER A 30 -7.00 7.31 -9.99
C SER A 30 -6.29 8.61 -10.28
N TYR A 31 -6.61 9.19 -11.43
CA TYR A 31 -6.17 10.53 -11.80
C TYR A 31 -7.17 11.60 -11.37
N VAL A 32 -8.34 11.17 -10.90
CA VAL A 32 -9.46 12.06 -10.56
C VAL A 32 -9.48 12.37 -9.07
N THR A 33 -9.13 11.40 -8.23
CA THR A 33 -9.14 11.58 -6.77
C THR A 33 -7.71 11.56 -6.23
N PRO A 34 -7.13 12.72 -5.93
CA PRO A 34 -5.78 12.78 -5.36
C PRO A 34 -5.71 12.07 -4.01
N GLY A 35 -4.62 11.34 -3.80
CA GLY A 35 -4.38 10.64 -2.55
C GLY A 35 -5.04 9.29 -2.41
N PHE A 36 -5.78 8.85 -3.43
CA PHE A 36 -6.40 7.52 -3.42
C PHE A 36 -5.32 6.43 -3.29
N PRO A 37 -5.54 5.37 -2.50
CA PRO A 37 -4.54 4.32 -2.30
C PRO A 37 -4.25 3.52 -3.58
N ASP A 38 -3.07 2.89 -3.62
CA ASP A 38 -2.61 2.15 -4.78
C ASP A 38 -3.38 0.86 -5.04
N CYS A 39 -3.84 0.20 -3.98
CA CYS A 39 -4.45 -1.13 -4.08
C CYS A 39 -5.70 -1.24 -3.25
N LEU A 40 -6.70 -1.93 -3.80
CA LEU A 40 -7.86 -2.39 -3.07
C LEU A 40 -7.78 -3.91 -2.97
N ILE A 41 -7.85 -4.43 -1.75
CA ILE A 41 -7.76 -5.86 -1.50
C ILE A 41 -9.05 -6.32 -0.83
N PHE A 42 -9.53 -7.48 -1.22
CA PHE A 42 -10.64 -8.14 -0.56
C PHE A 42 -10.18 -9.50 -0.06
N HIS A 43 -10.52 -9.81 1.18
CA HIS A 43 -10.33 -11.14 1.75
C HIS A 43 -11.68 -11.65 2.23
N ASN A 44 -11.96 -12.94 1.97
CA ASN A 44 -13.26 -13.53 2.27
C ASN A 44 -13.63 -13.56 3.76
N VAL A 45 -12.66 -13.38 4.65
CA VAL A 45 -12.90 -13.33 6.10
C VAL A 45 -12.93 -11.88 6.61
N THR A 46 -11.95 -11.07 6.21
CA THR A 46 -11.78 -9.72 6.75
C THR A 46 -12.48 -8.62 5.95
N GLY A 47 -12.88 -8.91 4.70
CA GLY A 47 -13.51 -7.92 3.83
C GLY A 47 -12.50 -7.04 3.11
N PHE A 48 -12.94 -5.85 2.72
CA PHE A 48 -12.10 -4.90 1.98
C PHE A 48 -11.14 -4.16 2.88
N PHE A 49 -9.94 -3.93 2.35
CA PHE A 49 -8.97 -3.00 2.91
C PHE A 49 -8.12 -2.41 1.79
N THR A 50 -7.47 -1.28 2.08
CA THR A 50 -6.63 -0.61 1.09
C THR A 50 -5.17 -0.64 1.52
N ILE A 51 -4.27 -0.62 0.53
CA ILE A 51 -2.84 -0.57 0.75
C ILE A 51 -2.23 0.52 -0.12
N GLU A 52 -1.47 1.41 0.52
CA GLU A 52 -0.60 2.37 -0.15
C GLU A 52 0.81 1.78 -0.21
N LEU A 53 1.42 1.76 -1.41
CA LEU A 53 2.75 1.22 -1.60
C LEU A 53 3.78 2.35 -1.48
N LYS A 54 4.79 2.17 -0.64
CA LYS A 54 5.85 3.15 -0.45
C LYS A 54 7.22 2.47 -0.42
N ILE A 55 8.21 3.20 -0.92
CA ILE A 55 9.62 2.77 -0.85
C ILE A 55 10.35 3.76 0.04
N VAL A 56 11.15 3.22 0.98
CA VAL A 56 11.94 4.06 1.88
C VAL A 56 12.98 4.82 1.09
N GLN A 57 13.14 6.10 1.41
CA GLN A 57 14.15 6.98 0.81
C GLN A 57 15.52 6.74 1.48
N PRO A 58 16.65 7.18 0.85
CA PRO A 58 17.98 6.95 1.41
C PRO A 58 18.18 7.46 2.83
N ASN A 59 17.38 8.42 3.29
CA ASN A 59 17.43 8.96 4.65
C ASN A 59 16.51 8.21 5.62
N ASN A 60 16.06 7.01 5.27
CA ASN A 60 15.12 6.18 6.03
C ASN A 60 13.75 6.82 6.24
N LYS A 61 13.38 7.77 5.39
CA LYS A 61 12.07 8.43 5.43
C LYS A 61 11.20 7.95 4.29
N VAL A 62 9.90 7.94 4.53
CA VAL A 62 8.88 7.61 3.52
C VAL A 62 8.20 8.90 3.12
N LYS A 63 8.14 9.15 1.81
CA LYS A 63 7.57 10.39 1.28
C LYS A 63 6.09 10.19 0.94
N PHE A 64 5.25 11.02 1.54
CA PHE A 64 3.82 11.08 1.22
C PHE A 64 3.48 12.43 0.62
N SER A 65 2.57 12.43 -0.36
CA SER A 65 1.94 13.67 -0.77
C SER A 65 0.97 14.14 0.32
N VAL A 66 0.64 15.43 0.30
CA VAL A 66 -0.37 16.00 1.21
C VAL A 66 -1.69 15.25 1.06
N PHE A 67 -2.07 14.93 -0.18
CA PHE A 67 -3.31 14.23 -0.48
C PHE A 67 -3.33 12.80 0.04
N GLN A 68 -2.21 12.07 -0.09
CA GLN A 68 -2.08 10.70 0.41
C GLN A 68 -2.21 10.66 1.94
N ARG A 69 -1.53 11.57 2.62
CA ARG A 69 -1.57 11.66 4.07
C ARG A 69 -2.98 12.00 4.55
N ALA A 70 -3.61 12.99 3.92
CA ALA A 70 -4.97 13.41 4.29
C ALA A 70 -5.97 12.28 4.09
N TRP A 71 -5.92 11.61 2.94
CA TRP A 71 -6.84 10.51 2.63
C TRP A 71 -6.72 9.39 3.68
N ASN A 72 -5.49 8.91 3.90
CA ASN A 72 -5.26 7.79 4.84
C ASN A 72 -5.64 8.17 6.26
N THR A 73 -5.31 9.37 6.71
CA THR A 73 -5.62 9.84 8.06
C THR A 73 -7.13 9.92 8.28
N ILE A 74 -7.85 10.53 7.35
CA ILE A 74 -9.31 10.70 7.47
C ILE A 74 -10.01 9.34 7.51
N TYR A 75 -9.67 8.46 6.58
CA TYR A 75 -10.30 7.14 6.56
C TYR A 75 -9.92 6.29 7.77
N TYR A 76 -8.67 6.38 8.23
CA TYR A 76 -8.24 5.69 9.44
C TYR A 76 -9.02 6.16 10.67
N ILE A 77 -9.20 7.48 10.83
CA ILE A 77 -9.96 8.07 11.96
C ILE A 77 -11.41 7.57 11.96
N HIS A 78 -11.99 7.36 10.79
CA HIS A 78 -13.36 6.86 10.67
C HIS A 78 -13.45 5.33 10.81
N GLY A 79 -12.35 4.66 11.13
CA GLY A 79 -12.32 3.23 11.37
C GLY A 79 -12.15 2.37 10.12
N ALA A 80 -11.84 2.96 8.98
CA ALA A 80 -11.59 2.19 7.77
C ALA A 80 -10.27 1.42 7.86
N PRO A 81 -10.21 0.18 7.35
CA PRO A 81 -8.99 -0.61 7.37
C PRO A 81 -8.04 -0.18 6.25
N VAL A 82 -7.24 0.85 6.52
CA VAL A 82 -6.28 1.42 5.58
C VAL A 82 -4.86 1.17 6.08
N TYR A 83 -3.98 0.73 5.18
CA TYR A 83 -2.62 0.31 5.51
C TYR A 83 -1.62 0.90 4.54
N ILE A 84 -0.37 0.96 4.98
CA ILE A 84 0.76 1.42 4.18
C ILE A 84 1.81 0.31 4.20
N LEU A 85 2.17 -0.20 3.03
CA LEU A 85 3.21 -1.22 2.87
C LEU A 85 4.49 -0.54 2.42
N VAL A 86 5.52 -0.63 3.24
CA VAL A 86 6.82 0.01 2.98
C VAL A 86 7.85 -1.06 2.61
N GLY A 87 8.45 -0.92 1.43
CA GLY A 87 9.55 -1.75 0.97
C GLY A 87 10.86 -0.98 0.96
N GLY A 88 11.96 -1.67 0.62
CA GLY A 88 13.28 -1.06 0.53
C GLY A 88 14.00 -0.91 1.86
N LEU A 89 13.52 -1.56 2.91
CA LEU A 89 14.13 -1.52 4.25
C LEU A 89 15.34 -2.43 4.39
N GLY A 90 15.62 -3.20 3.35
CA GLY A 90 16.66 -4.20 3.28
C GLY A 90 16.23 -5.30 2.36
N LYS A 91 17.13 -6.21 2.00
CA LYS A 91 16.83 -7.27 1.06
C LYS A 91 15.69 -8.17 1.60
N GLY A 92 14.55 -8.15 0.93
CA GLY A 92 13.39 -8.96 1.30
C GLY A 92 12.59 -8.46 2.49
N HIS A 93 12.91 -7.28 3.04
CA HIS A 93 12.20 -6.72 4.19
C HIS A 93 11.13 -5.74 3.76
N VAL A 94 9.93 -5.93 4.31
CA VAL A 94 8.81 -5.00 4.15
C VAL A 94 8.16 -4.78 5.51
N LYS A 95 7.53 -3.62 5.69
CA LYS A 95 6.75 -3.33 6.90
C LYS A 95 5.37 -2.83 6.53
N LEU A 96 4.39 -3.25 7.32
CA LEU A 96 3.00 -2.85 7.18
C LEU A 96 2.62 -1.93 8.34
N PHE A 97 2.09 -0.76 8.01
CA PHE A 97 1.66 0.23 8.99
C PHE A 97 0.18 0.54 8.81
N HIS A 98 -0.48 0.97 9.89
CA HIS A 98 -1.81 1.57 9.80
C HIS A 98 -1.74 2.94 9.10
N GLY A 99 -2.84 3.35 8.49
CA GLY A 99 -2.86 4.53 7.62
C GLY A 99 -2.48 5.86 8.28
N ALA A 100 -2.53 5.95 9.60
CA ALA A 100 -2.17 7.17 10.34
C ALA A 100 -0.82 7.08 11.06
N SER A 101 -0.06 6.04 10.82
CA SER A 101 1.23 5.81 11.47
C SER A 101 2.36 6.62 10.85
#